data_b29d46fdf7b266b344ce1106e754323c
#
_entry.id   b29d46fdf7b266b344ce1106e754323c
#
_cell.length_a   1.000
_cell.length_b   1.000
_cell.length_c   1.000
_cell.angle_alpha   90.00
_cell.angle_beta   90.00
_cell.angle_gamma   90.00
#
_symmetry.space_group_name_H-M   'P 1'
#
loop_
_entity.id
_entity.type
_entity.pdbx_description
1 polymer ?
#
loop_
_entity_poly.entity_id
_entity_poly.type
_entity_poly.pdbx_seq_one_letter_code
_entity_poly.pdbx_strand_id
1 'polypeptide(L)'
;MQSWHVNAQSPLVAQWTFASSDSLHWMPAQVPGSVHLDLMREGVIPDPFLSTHEHDVQWVETKDWVYLAHFDAQADWMSHAHVTFDFKGLDTYATVTLNGHPLLEADNMHRSWQVDVRPWIQATDNVMTVHFTSAIEAGLAAKADHALPVPCSNEPGDPNDRISPYLRKAQYHHGWDWSPRLLTSGIWRQIVVTPWSTRRVTGHRWTRLHLTEDSAAYKLTLSTEGQGPLPPWSLGMPGTEVHTTAIPHERLVTWQSPQRWWPNNLGEAHRYPYEIQMAEQRIRGHVGLRSIQWHLPSESSQAMHVTVNDIPVFAMGANVIPADFFASRARAKQKALLIDAAKANMNMLRVWGGAVYPNEAFYQTCDSLGLMIWQDFMFACTMVPTNQAMHDNILKEAVEQVQRASLHPSVVLYCGNNESLTGWF
;
A
#
# COMPACT_ATOMS: atom_id res chain seq x y z
N MET A 1 5.27 19.35 5.33
CA MET A 1 5.42 17.89 5.36
C MET A 1 5.87 17.45 3.97
N GLN A 2 7.15 17.15 3.81
CA GLN A 2 7.68 16.69 2.53
C GLN A 2 7.38 15.19 2.43
N SER A 3 6.55 14.83 1.45
CA SER A 3 6.34 13.46 1.01
C SER A 3 7.67 12.85 0.54
N TRP A 4 7.76 11.53 0.56
CA TRP A 4 8.81 10.77 -0.10
C TRP A 4 8.89 11.22 -1.57
N HIS A 5 9.86 12.05 -1.90
CA HIS A 5 10.09 12.46 -3.28
C HIS A 5 11.39 11.81 -3.77
N VAL A 6 11.23 10.87 -4.67
CA VAL A 6 12.28 10.54 -5.63
C VAL A 6 12.19 11.60 -6.71
N ASN A 7 13.17 12.49 -6.84
CA ASN A 7 13.12 13.62 -7.78
C ASN A 7 13.01 13.23 -9.26
N ALA A 8 13.04 11.94 -9.60
CA ALA A 8 12.79 11.42 -10.94
C ALA A 8 11.40 10.78 -11.06
N GLN A 9 10.54 10.85 -10.04
CA GLN A 9 9.20 10.27 -10.05
C GLN A 9 8.14 11.35 -10.09
N SER A 10 7.22 11.25 -11.04
CA SER A 10 6.05 12.12 -11.14
C SER A 10 4.78 11.31 -11.29
N PRO A 11 3.63 11.79 -10.78
CA PRO A 11 2.36 11.17 -11.12
C PRO A 11 2.11 11.32 -12.62
N LEU A 12 1.51 10.30 -13.23
CA LEU A 12 1.03 10.40 -14.60
C LEU A 12 -0.09 11.44 -14.67
N VAL A 13 0.10 12.45 -15.50
CA VAL A 13 -0.92 13.46 -15.80
C VAL A 13 -1.57 13.08 -17.14
N ALA A 14 -2.85 12.78 -17.13
CA ALA A 14 -3.60 12.37 -18.31
C ALA A 14 -5.04 12.89 -18.26
N GLN A 15 -5.69 12.94 -19.40
CA GLN A 15 -7.14 13.11 -19.50
C GLN A 15 -7.78 11.74 -19.46
N TRP A 16 -8.63 11.53 -18.46
CA TRP A 16 -9.25 10.24 -18.19
C TRP A 16 -10.73 10.25 -18.54
N THR A 17 -11.15 9.22 -19.24
CA THR A 17 -12.56 8.89 -19.45
C THR A 17 -12.81 7.43 -19.07
N PHE A 18 -14.07 7.08 -18.81
CA PHE A 18 -14.46 5.70 -18.53
C PHE A 18 -15.82 5.37 -19.13
N ALA A 19 -16.05 4.08 -19.38
CA ALA A 19 -17.33 3.55 -19.83
C ALA A 19 -17.49 2.10 -19.36
N SER A 20 -18.70 1.58 -19.30
CA SER A 20 -18.89 0.12 -19.25
C SER A 20 -18.50 -0.49 -20.60
N SER A 21 -17.96 -1.70 -20.58
CA SER A 21 -17.43 -2.37 -21.79
C SER A 21 -18.49 -2.64 -22.88
N ASP A 22 -19.75 -2.70 -22.48
CA ASP A 22 -20.92 -2.91 -23.36
C ASP A 22 -21.55 -1.58 -23.85
N SER A 23 -20.95 -0.43 -23.54
CA SER A 23 -21.46 0.91 -23.87
C SER A 23 -20.43 1.73 -24.64
N LEU A 24 -20.92 2.57 -25.57
CA LEU A 24 -20.12 3.57 -26.24
C LEU A 24 -20.21 4.96 -25.56
N HIS A 25 -20.87 5.05 -24.41
CA HIS A 25 -21.05 6.31 -23.69
C HIS A 25 -19.87 6.56 -22.76
N TRP A 26 -18.90 7.32 -23.22
CA TRP A 26 -17.73 7.72 -22.45
C TRP A 26 -18.03 8.92 -21.56
N MET A 27 -17.67 8.83 -20.29
CA MET A 27 -17.84 9.85 -19.27
C MET A 27 -16.47 10.27 -18.71
N PRO A 28 -16.31 11.50 -18.19
CA PRO A 28 -15.08 11.93 -17.52
C PRO A 28 -14.77 11.06 -16.31
N ALA A 29 -13.51 10.67 -16.13
CA ALA A 29 -13.04 9.93 -14.98
C ALA A 29 -12.05 10.71 -14.14
N GLN A 30 -11.96 10.40 -12.85
CA GLN A 30 -10.94 10.92 -11.94
C GLN A 30 -10.02 9.78 -11.46
N VAL A 31 -8.71 9.95 -11.70
CA VAL A 31 -7.69 9.01 -11.24
C VAL A 31 -6.69 9.75 -10.33
N PRO A 32 -6.46 9.27 -9.08
CA PRO A 32 -7.06 8.08 -8.45
C PRO A 32 -8.54 8.21 -8.15
N GLY A 33 -9.26 7.09 -8.31
CA GLY A 33 -10.70 7.04 -8.09
C GLY A 33 -11.26 5.62 -8.18
N SER A 34 -12.56 5.53 -8.39
CA SER A 34 -13.27 4.28 -8.66
C SER A 34 -14.50 4.55 -9.52
N VAL A 35 -14.98 3.52 -10.20
CA VAL A 35 -16.20 3.59 -11.04
C VAL A 35 -17.38 4.18 -10.27
N HIS A 36 -17.62 3.76 -9.03
CA HIS A 36 -18.72 4.29 -8.23
C HIS A 36 -18.60 5.80 -8.00
N LEU A 37 -17.38 6.30 -7.70
CA LEU A 37 -17.17 7.74 -7.51
C LEU A 37 -17.39 8.54 -8.80
N ASP A 38 -16.98 7.97 -9.92
CA ASP A 38 -17.15 8.60 -11.23
C ASP A 38 -18.63 8.61 -11.63
N LEU A 39 -19.36 7.50 -11.47
CA LEU A 39 -20.79 7.41 -11.74
C LEU A 39 -21.63 8.35 -10.84
N MET A 40 -21.26 8.48 -9.55
CA MET A 40 -21.90 9.44 -8.64
C MET A 40 -21.68 10.88 -9.09
N ARG A 41 -20.48 11.22 -9.52
CA ARG A 41 -20.13 12.55 -9.98
C ARG A 41 -20.88 12.92 -11.27
N GLU A 42 -21.05 11.96 -12.17
CA GLU A 42 -21.80 12.13 -13.41
C GLU A 42 -23.35 12.03 -13.22
N GLY A 43 -23.81 11.79 -11.98
CA GLY A 43 -25.23 11.70 -11.66
C GLY A 43 -25.93 10.44 -12.19
N VAL A 44 -25.17 9.41 -12.54
CA VAL A 44 -25.69 8.13 -13.07
C VAL A 44 -26.21 7.25 -11.94
N ILE A 45 -25.57 7.29 -10.78
CA ILE A 45 -26.01 6.55 -9.58
C ILE A 45 -26.19 7.52 -8.40
N PRO A 46 -27.15 7.22 -7.48
CA PRO A 46 -27.31 7.96 -6.24
C PRO A 46 -26.12 7.70 -5.29
N ASP A 47 -26.02 8.48 -4.21
CA ASP A 47 -25.09 8.20 -3.12
C ASP A 47 -25.50 6.91 -2.40
N PRO A 48 -24.68 5.84 -2.44
CA PRO A 48 -25.03 4.54 -1.86
C PRO A 48 -25.11 4.55 -0.34
N PHE A 49 -24.64 5.61 0.34
CA PHE A 49 -24.71 5.75 1.78
C PHE A 49 -26.01 6.38 2.27
N LEU A 50 -26.89 6.77 1.37
CA LEU A 50 -28.17 7.35 1.70
C LEU A 50 -29.31 6.34 1.55
N SER A 51 -30.13 6.17 2.61
CA SER A 51 -31.32 5.30 2.61
C SER A 51 -30.98 3.85 2.15
N THR A 52 -31.66 3.36 1.13
CA THR A 52 -31.52 2.02 0.55
C THR A 52 -30.76 2.01 -0.78
N HIS A 53 -30.10 3.12 -1.12
CA HIS A 53 -29.43 3.27 -2.42
C HIS A 53 -28.27 2.27 -2.63
N GLU A 54 -27.76 1.66 -1.56
CA GLU A 54 -26.84 0.53 -1.68
C GLU A 54 -27.36 -0.54 -2.64
N HIS A 55 -28.66 -0.85 -2.56
CA HIS A 55 -29.30 -1.85 -3.42
C HIS A 55 -29.44 -1.37 -4.86
N ASP A 56 -29.64 -0.07 -5.07
CA ASP A 56 -29.84 0.51 -6.40
C ASP A 56 -28.56 0.54 -7.24
N VAL A 57 -27.39 0.41 -6.61
CA VAL A 57 -26.08 0.49 -7.29
C VAL A 57 -25.38 -0.86 -7.48
N GLN A 58 -25.99 -1.98 -7.04
CA GLN A 58 -25.37 -3.31 -7.15
C GLN A 58 -25.08 -3.74 -8.60
N TRP A 59 -25.79 -3.20 -9.59
CA TRP A 59 -25.54 -3.49 -11.00
C TRP A 59 -24.14 -3.06 -11.48
N VAL A 60 -23.50 -2.09 -10.79
CA VAL A 60 -22.19 -1.58 -11.15
C VAL A 60 -21.12 -2.67 -11.09
N GLU A 61 -21.21 -3.57 -10.12
CA GLU A 61 -20.24 -4.65 -9.90
C GLU A 61 -20.37 -5.82 -10.89
N THR A 62 -21.53 -5.91 -11.61
CA THR A 62 -21.78 -6.96 -12.61
C THR A 62 -21.29 -6.58 -14.00
N LYS A 63 -20.70 -5.40 -14.17
CA LYS A 63 -20.19 -4.89 -15.43
C LYS A 63 -18.68 -4.86 -15.46
N ASP A 64 -18.12 -5.09 -16.64
CA ASP A 64 -16.75 -4.71 -16.94
C ASP A 64 -16.66 -3.21 -17.22
N TRP A 65 -15.56 -2.61 -16.79
CA TRP A 65 -15.35 -1.18 -16.94
C TRP A 65 -14.02 -0.89 -17.64
N VAL A 66 -14.03 0.09 -18.52
CA VAL A 66 -12.84 0.52 -19.27
C VAL A 66 -12.50 1.96 -18.93
N TYR A 67 -11.28 2.21 -18.51
CA TYR A 67 -10.69 3.54 -18.39
C TYR A 67 -9.79 3.79 -19.59
N LEU A 68 -9.88 5.00 -20.13
CA LEU A 68 -9.07 5.46 -21.24
C LEU A 68 -8.32 6.74 -20.83
N ALA A 69 -7.01 6.74 -21.00
CA ALA A 69 -6.16 7.90 -20.76
C ALA A 69 -5.55 8.41 -22.07
N HIS A 70 -5.62 9.73 -22.27
CA HIS A 70 -4.87 10.43 -23.31
C HIS A 70 -3.81 11.31 -22.66
N PHE A 71 -2.56 11.19 -23.11
CA PHE A 71 -1.46 11.97 -22.55
C PHE A 71 -0.26 12.08 -23.49
N ASP A 72 0.54 13.13 -23.30
CA ASP A 72 1.84 13.29 -23.92
C ASP A 72 2.95 12.89 -22.94
N ALA A 73 4.02 12.30 -23.46
CA ALA A 73 5.21 12.04 -22.68
C ALA A 73 5.89 13.35 -22.28
N GLN A 74 6.40 13.43 -21.06
CA GLN A 74 7.25 14.55 -20.68
C GLN A 74 8.55 14.50 -21.50
N ALA A 75 9.10 15.66 -21.81
CA ALA A 75 10.22 15.77 -22.75
C ALA A 75 11.47 14.97 -22.34
N ASP A 76 11.69 14.81 -21.03
CA ASP A 76 12.81 14.06 -20.47
C ASP A 76 12.63 12.54 -20.56
N TRP A 77 11.39 12.01 -20.60
CA TRP A 77 11.15 10.57 -20.64
C TRP A 77 11.81 9.93 -21.88
N MET A 78 11.73 10.60 -23.01
CA MET A 78 12.24 10.07 -24.28
C MET A 78 13.78 10.02 -24.34
N SER A 79 14.48 10.75 -23.46
CA SER A 79 15.94 10.77 -23.37
C SER A 79 16.51 9.60 -22.54
N HIS A 80 15.65 8.85 -21.82
CA HIS A 80 16.04 7.74 -20.97
C HIS A 80 15.91 6.38 -21.68
N ALA A 81 16.73 5.40 -21.25
CA ALA A 81 16.68 4.03 -21.79
C ALA A 81 15.41 3.28 -21.34
N HIS A 82 14.88 3.66 -20.18
CA HIS A 82 13.72 3.04 -19.54
C HIS A 82 12.74 4.12 -19.06
N VAL A 83 11.44 3.82 -19.14
CA VAL A 83 10.38 4.61 -18.53
C VAL A 83 9.45 3.63 -17.81
N THR A 84 9.55 3.56 -16.50
CA THR A 84 8.71 2.66 -15.71
C THR A 84 7.41 3.34 -15.30
N PHE A 85 6.29 2.71 -15.63
CA PHE A 85 4.99 3.02 -15.03
C PHE A 85 4.79 2.11 -13.81
N ASP A 86 4.48 2.72 -12.67
CA ASP A 86 4.20 2.04 -11.43
C ASP A 86 2.74 2.32 -11.01
N PHE A 87 1.87 1.37 -11.27
CA PHE A 87 0.46 1.39 -10.87
C PHE A 87 0.39 1.03 -9.39
N LYS A 88 0.25 2.02 -8.52
CA LYS A 88 0.26 1.81 -7.06
C LYS A 88 -0.96 1.09 -6.51
N GLY A 89 -2.00 0.93 -7.32
CA GLY A 89 -3.20 0.16 -6.96
C GLY A 89 -4.22 0.10 -8.09
N LEU A 90 -4.49 -1.10 -8.55
CA LEU A 90 -5.57 -1.46 -9.49
C LEU A 90 -6.57 -2.33 -8.75
N ASP A 91 -7.84 -2.00 -8.79
CA ASP A 91 -8.91 -2.69 -8.07
C ASP A 91 -9.90 -3.32 -9.04
N THR A 92 -9.78 -4.60 -9.34
CA THR A 92 -8.84 -5.63 -8.87
C THR A 92 -8.24 -6.36 -10.07
N TYR A 93 -9.09 -6.97 -10.92
CA TYR A 93 -8.69 -7.67 -12.14
C TYR A 93 -8.61 -6.66 -13.28
N ALA A 94 -7.43 -6.39 -13.74
CA ALA A 94 -7.22 -5.37 -14.76
C ALA A 94 -6.24 -5.82 -15.84
N THR A 95 -6.58 -5.59 -17.10
CA THR A 95 -5.68 -5.69 -18.24
C THR A 95 -5.31 -4.27 -18.69
N VAL A 96 -4.02 -3.98 -18.78
CA VAL A 96 -3.52 -2.67 -19.17
C VAL A 96 -2.83 -2.76 -20.52
N THR A 97 -3.17 -1.83 -21.42
CA THR A 97 -2.50 -1.66 -22.71
C THR A 97 -2.02 -0.22 -22.90
N LEU A 98 -0.97 -0.02 -23.67
CA LEU A 98 -0.49 1.29 -24.11
C LEU A 98 -0.30 1.28 -25.62
N ASN A 99 -0.94 2.22 -26.32
CA ASN A 99 -0.87 2.32 -27.78
C ASN A 99 -1.19 0.99 -28.50
N GLY A 100 -2.14 0.22 -27.95
CA GLY A 100 -2.55 -1.10 -28.43
C GLY A 100 -1.63 -2.26 -28.02
N HIS A 101 -0.53 -2.02 -27.33
CA HIS A 101 0.37 -3.05 -26.83
C HIS A 101 0.01 -3.50 -25.42
N PRO A 102 -0.12 -4.81 -25.12
CA PRO A 102 -0.37 -5.29 -23.77
C PRO A 102 0.82 -5.00 -22.85
N LEU A 103 0.54 -4.47 -21.66
CA LEU A 103 1.55 -4.13 -20.65
C LEU A 103 1.57 -5.10 -19.48
N LEU A 104 0.43 -5.31 -18.84
CA LEU A 104 0.31 -6.16 -17.65
C LEU A 104 -1.12 -6.62 -17.42
N GLU A 105 -1.25 -7.65 -16.61
CA GLU A 105 -2.50 -8.14 -16.02
C GLU A 105 -2.37 -8.07 -14.49
N ALA A 106 -3.36 -7.50 -13.83
CA ALA A 106 -3.44 -7.36 -12.38
C ALA A 106 -4.57 -8.22 -11.82
N ASP A 107 -4.33 -8.81 -10.64
CA ASP A 107 -5.27 -9.69 -9.94
C ASP A 107 -5.31 -9.46 -8.41
N ASN A 108 -4.72 -8.35 -7.95
CA ASN A 108 -4.56 -8.05 -6.52
C ASN A 108 -4.53 -6.53 -6.29
N MET A 109 -5.53 -6.00 -5.58
CA MET A 109 -5.59 -4.57 -5.31
C MET A 109 -4.58 -4.06 -4.26
N HIS A 110 -3.97 -4.98 -3.51
CA HIS A 110 -3.03 -4.66 -2.43
C HIS A 110 -1.58 -4.56 -2.87
N ARG A 111 -1.29 -4.76 -4.15
CA ARG A 111 0.03 -4.72 -4.76
C ARG A 111 0.22 -3.53 -5.68
N SER A 112 1.48 -3.16 -5.90
CA SER A 112 1.91 -2.29 -7.00
C SER A 112 2.29 -3.13 -8.23
N TRP A 113 2.08 -2.56 -9.43
CA TRP A 113 2.36 -3.22 -10.70
C TRP A 113 3.28 -2.34 -11.52
N GLN A 114 4.49 -2.82 -11.79
CA GLN A 114 5.51 -2.06 -12.49
C GLN A 114 5.78 -2.64 -13.88
N VAL A 115 5.87 -1.76 -14.87
CA VAL A 115 6.20 -2.13 -16.25
C VAL A 115 7.06 -1.05 -16.91
N ASP A 116 8.08 -1.47 -17.66
CA ASP A 116 8.85 -0.56 -18.51
C ASP A 116 8.08 -0.32 -19.81
N VAL A 117 7.60 0.89 -19.99
CA VAL A 117 6.80 1.28 -21.17
C VAL A 117 7.63 1.91 -22.29
N ARG A 118 8.95 2.07 -22.10
CA ARG A 118 9.84 2.72 -23.06
C ARG A 118 9.73 2.18 -24.48
N PRO A 119 9.53 0.86 -24.73
CA PRO A 119 9.36 0.33 -26.07
C PRO A 119 8.11 0.81 -26.81
N TRP A 120 7.06 1.21 -26.08
CA TRP A 120 5.74 1.47 -26.65
C TRP A 120 5.26 2.93 -26.49
N ILE A 121 5.91 3.69 -25.61
CA ILE A 121 5.55 5.09 -25.37
C ILE A 121 6.02 5.99 -26.54
N GLN A 122 5.18 6.92 -26.92
CA GLN A 122 5.43 7.93 -27.95
C GLN A 122 5.59 9.31 -27.31
N ALA A 123 6.17 10.28 -28.05
CA ALA A 123 6.34 11.64 -27.56
C ALA A 123 4.98 12.33 -27.31
N THR A 124 4.02 12.10 -28.19
CA THR A 124 2.67 12.66 -28.12
C THR A 124 1.60 11.61 -28.41
N ASP A 125 0.35 11.96 -28.10
CA ASP A 125 -0.85 11.19 -28.45
C ASP A 125 -0.86 9.75 -27.92
N ASN A 126 -0.30 9.52 -26.71
CA ASN A 126 -0.38 8.22 -26.10
C ASN A 126 -1.81 7.89 -25.64
N VAL A 127 -2.20 6.66 -25.88
CA VAL A 127 -3.48 6.11 -25.44
C VAL A 127 -3.23 4.91 -24.54
N MET A 128 -3.61 5.01 -23.25
CA MET A 128 -3.57 3.90 -22.32
C MET A 128 -4.98 3.44 -22.02
N THR A 129 -5.22 2.14 -22.13
CA THR A 129 -6.49 1.51 -21.76
C THR A 129 -6.28 0.62 -20.55
N VAL A 130 -7.18 0.76 -19.56
CA VAL A 130 -7.24 -0.13 -18.40
C VAL A 130 -8.64 -0.75 -18.37
N HIS A 131 -8.72 -2.02 -18.69
CA HIS A 131 -9.96 -2.80 -18.67
C HIS A 131 -10.05 -3.54 -17.35
N PHE A 132 -11.11 -3.31 -16.59
CA PHE A 132 -11.43 -3.99 -15.36
C PHE A 132 -12.53 -5.02 -15.60
N THR A 133 -12.23 -6.29 -15.36
CA THR A 133 -13.22 -7.36 -15.34
C THR A 133 -14.05 -7.28 -14.05
N SER A 134 -15.34 -7.59 -14.16
CA SER A 134 -16.24 -7.69 -13.01
C SER A 134 -15.63 -8.58 -11.92
N ALA A 135 -15.58 -8.07 -10.70
CA ALA A 135 -15.12 -8.86 -9.56
C ALA A 135 -16.00 -10.08 -9.29
N ILE A 136 -17.31 -9.98 -9.62
CA ILE A 136 -18.26 -11.11 -9.53
C ILE A 136 -17.86 -12.21 -10.51
N GLU A 137 -17.67 -11.88 -11.78
CA GLU A 137 -17.29 -12.86 -12.80
C GLU A 137 -15.96 -13.52 -12.51
N ALA A 138 -14.94 -12.72 -12.16
CA ALA A 138 -13.62 -13.22 -11.81
C ALA A 138 -13.66 -14.14 -10.57
N GLY A 139 -14.43 -13.74 -9.54
CA GLY A 139 -14.58 -14.53 -8.32
C GLY A 139 -15.31 -15.85 -8.55
N LEU A 140 -16.39 -15.86 -9.34
CA LEU A 140 -17.11 -17.07 -9.70
C LEU A 140 -16.26 -18.00 -10.57
N ALA A 141 -15.49 -17.47 -11.52
CA ALA A 141 -14.56 -18.25 -12.32
C ALA A 141 -13.48 -18.91 -11.43
N ALA A 142 -12.84 -18.14 -10.55
CA ALA A 142 -11.85 -18.68 -9.63
C ALA A 142 -12.44 -19.73 -8.68
N LYS A 143 -13.67 -19.54 -8.21
CA LYS A 143 -14.38 -20.49 -7.37
C LYS A 143 -14.67 -21.81 -8.08
N ALA A 144 -15.02 -21.78 -9.38
CA ALA A 144 -15.34 -22.97 -10.15
C ALA A 144 -14.18 -23.97 -10.26
N ASP A 145 -12.95 -23.53 -10.05
CA ASP A 145 -11.74 -24.36 -10.02
C ASP A 145 -11.58 -25.16 -8.70
N HIS A 146 -12.47 -24.94 -7.72
CA HIS A 146 -12.41 -25.58 -6.41
C HIS A 146 -13.55 -26.57 -6.21
N ALA A 147 -13.21 -27.81 -5.83
CA ALA A 147 -14.20 -28.87 -5.59
C ALA A 147 -15.11 -28.60 -4.40
N LEU A 148 -14.65 -27.82 -3.43
CA LEU A 148 -15.42 -27.44 -2.24
C LEU A 148 -15.29 -25.92 -2.04
N PRO A 149 -16.38 -25.25 -1.57
CA PRO A 149 -16.33 -23.84 -1.21
C PRO A 149 -15.28 -23.56 -0.14
N VAL A 150 -14.50 -22.49 -0.32
CA VAL A 150 -13.59 -22.01 0.73
C VAL A 150 -14.41 -21.27 1.78
N PRO A 151 -14.26 -21.60 3.08
CA PRO A 151 -15.06 -21.00 4.15
C PRO A 151 -14.87 -19.48 4.28
N CYS A 152 -15.99 -18.79 4.49
CA CYS A 152 -16.07 -17.35 4.69
C CYS A 152 -17.29 -17.03 5.55
N SER A 153 -17.16 -16.15 6.54
CA SER A 153 -18.25 -15.79 7.46
C SER A 153 -18.95 -14.47 7.14
N ASN A 154 -18.28 -13.51 6.53
CA ASN A 154 -18.76 -12.11 6.49
C ASN A 154 -19.45 -11.66 5.20
N GLU A 155 -19.21 -12.33 4.10
CA GLU A 155 -19.90 -11.98 2.86
C GLU A 155 -21.39 -12.35 2.96
N PRO A 156 -22.33 -11.40 2.79
CA PRO A 156 -23.77 -11.70 2.85
C PRO A 156 -24.23 -12.55 1.67
N GLY A 157 -25.42 -13.13 1.79
CA GLY A 157 -26.03 -13.99 0.76
C GLY A 157 -25.79 -15.47 0.98
N ASP A 158 -26.13 -16.27 -0.04
CA ASP A 158 -25.95 -17.72 -0.01
C ASP A 158 -24.46 -18.06 0.07
N PRO A 159 -24.03 -18.93 1.01
CA PRO A 159 -22.64 -19.40 1.09
C PRO A 159 -22.10 -19.96 -0.23
N ASN A 160 -22.99 -20.50 -1.08
CA ASN A 160 -22.61 -21.00 -2.39
C ASN A 160 -22.32 -19.91 -3.42
N ASP A 161 -22.69 -18.65 -3.16
CA ASP A 161 -22.45 -17.52 -4.06
C ASP A 161 -21.28 -16.63 -3.58
N ARG A 162 -20.74 -16.89 -2.39
CA ARG A 162 -19.65 -16.11 -1.83
C ARG A 162 -18.38 -16.26 -2.64
N ILE A 163 -17.73 -15.14 -2.92
CA ILE A 163 -16.53 -15.05 -3.76
C ILE A 163 -15.33 -14.40 -3.05
N SER A 164 -15.53 -13.74 -1.91
CA SER A 164 -14.48 -13.03 -1.18
C SER A 164 -13.22 -13.86 -0.87
N PRO A 165 -13.30 -15.20 -0.63
CA PRO A 165 -12.11 -16.02 -0.41
C PRO A 165 -11.17 -16.10 -1.63
N TYR A 166 -11.72 -15.96 -2.82
CA TYR A 166 -11.01 -16.21 -4.09
C TYR A 166 -10.36 -14.94 -4.67
N LEU A 167 -10.63 -13.77 -4.05
CA LEU A 167 -10.19 -12.47 -4.55
C LEU A 167 -9.18 -11.82 -3.60
N ARG A 168 -8.10 -11.26 -4.14
CA ARG A 168 -7.24 -10.35 -3.38
C ARG A 168 -7.78 -8.92 -3.41
N LYS A 169 -8.96 -8.76 -2.84
CA LYS A 169 -9.72 -7.51 -2.70
C LYS A 169 -10.03 -7.25 -1.23
N ALA A 170 -10.16 -5.97 -0.85
CA ALA A 170 -10.49 -5.60 0.53
C ALA A 170 -11.80 -6.26 0.98
N GLN A 171 -11.77 -6.94 2.13
CA GLN A 171 -12.89 -7.75 2.60
C GLN A 171 -14.13 -6.90 2.89
N TYR A 172 -13.97 -5.66 3.39
CA TYR A 172 -15.10 -4.77 3.65
C TYR A 172 -15.89 -4.37 2.40
N HIS A 173 -15.31 -4.47 1.19
CA HIS A 173 -16.04 -4.23 -0.06
C HIS A 173 -17.15 -5.26 -0.32
N HIS A 174 -17.01 -6.45 0.28
CA HIS A 174 -18.04 -7.51 0.21
C HIS A 174 -19.19 -7.30 1.21
N GLY A 175 -19.22 -6.18 1.92
CA GLY A 175 -20.13 -5.86 3.02
C GLY A 175 -19.51 -6.16 4.38
N TRP A 176 -19.80 -5.31 5.35
CA TRP A 176 -19.36 -5.46 6.73
C TRP A 176 -20.39 -4.87 7.69
N ASP A 177 -20.25 -5.11 9.00
CA ASP A 177 -21.17 -4.59 10.02
C ASP A 177 -21.19 -3.06 10.13
N TRP A 178 -20.20 -2.38 9.56
CA TRP A 178 -20.07 -0.92 9.55
C TRP A 178 -20.07 -0.30 8.13
N SER A 179 -20.15 -1.09 7.06
CA SER A 179 -20.07 -0.59 5.69
C SER A 179 -21.05 -1.29 4.75
N PRO A 180 -21.55 -0.57 3.73
CA PRO A 180 -22.33 -1.18 2.66
C PRO A 180 -21.51 -2.20 1.86
N ARG A 181 -22.18 -3.09 1.14
CA ARG A 181 -21.56 -3.97 0.15
C ARG A 181 -21.44 -3.23 -1.18
N LEU A 182 -20.22 -2.90 -1.58
CA LEU A 182 -19.93 -2.27 -2.87
C LEU A 182 -18.61 -2.86 -3.41
N LEU A 183 -18.69 -3.75 -4.38
CA LEU A 183 -17.51 -4.27 -5.07
C LEU A 183 -17.03 -3.24 -6.09
N THR A 184 -16.09 -2.41 -5.67
CA THR A 184 -15.54 -1.33 -6.48
C THR A 184 -14.63 -1.85 -7.58
N SER A 185 -14.46 -1.05 -8.64
CA SER A 185 -13.41 -1.22 -9.67
C SER A 185 -12.79 0.13 -9.96
N GLY A 186 -11.50 0.16 -10.28
CA GLY A 186 -10.83 1.39 -10.69
C GLY A 186 -9.35 1.50 -10.35
N ILE A 187 -8.76 2.61 -10.76
CA ILE A 187 -7.37 2.97 -10.48
C ILE A 187 -7.37 3.75 -9.16
N TRP A 188 -7.35 3.04 -8.02
CA TRP A 188 -7.61 3.65 -6.72
C TRP A 188 -6.41 4.34 -6.06
N ARG A 189 -5.21 4.14 -6.62
CA ARG A 189 -3.97 4.84 -6.26
C ARG A 189 -3.30 5.43 -7.50
N GLN A 190 -2.32 6.32 -7.29
CA GLN A 190 -1.60 6.98 -8.37
C GLN A 190 -0.87 6.00 -9.28
N ILE A 191 -0.73 6.37 -10.55
CA ILE A 191 0.26 5.83 -11.46
C ILE A 191 1.46 6.76 -11.39
N VAL A 192 2.63 6.22 -11.05
CA VAL A 192 3.88 6.97 -10.91
C VAL A 192 4.80 6.63 -12.06
N VAL A 193 5.35 7.65 -12.70
CA VAL A 193 6.29 7.49 -13.81
C VAL A 193 7.71 7.73 -13.32
N THR A 194 8.62 6.83 -13.70
CA THR A 194 10.05 6.92 -13.37
C THR A 194 10.88 6.70 -14.63
N PRO A 195 11.43 7.76 -15.25
CA PRO A 195 12.43 7.63 -16.30
C PRO A 195 13.80 7.31 -15.68
N TRP A 196 14.57 6.42 -16.30
CA TRP A 196 15.91 6.05 -15.84
C TRP A 196 16.72 5.37 -16.95
N SER A 197 18.07 5.31 -16.84
CA SER A 197 18.90 4.80 -17.93
C SER A 197 19.72 3.58 -17.59
N THR A 198 20.55 3.59 -16.54
CA THR A 198 21.51 2.52 -16.30
C THR A 198 21.09 1.62 -15.13
N ARG A 199 20.84 2.25 -14.00
CA ARG A 199 20.43 1.56 -12.77
C ARG A 199 19.59 2.50 -11.90
N ARG A 200 18.56 1.95 -11.23
CA ARG A 200 17.75 2.70 -10.28
C ARG A 200 17.67 1.99 -8.92
N VAL A 201 17.42 2.77 -7.88
CA VAL A 201 17.06 2.24 -6.56
C VAL A 201 15.60 1.82 -6.59
N THR A 202 15.32 0.58 -6.23
CA THR A 202 13.97 0.01 -6.12
C THR A 202 13.50 -0.09 -4.67
N GLY A 203 14.41 0.01 -3.71
CA GLY A 203 14.10 -0.01 -2.29
C GLY A 203 15.35 0.16 -1.43
N HIS A 204 15.13 0.30 -0.14
CA HIS A 204 16.20 0.33 0.83
C HIS A 204 15.71 -0.22 2.17
N ARG A 205 16.65 -0.59 3.05
CA ARG A 205 16.36 -1.16 4.36
C ARG A 205 17.34 -0.65 5.40
N TRP A 206 16.82 -0.25 6.56
CA TRP A 206 17.59 0.03 7.76
C TRP A 206 17.66 -1.21 8.65
N THR A 207 18.86 -1.61 9.02
CA THR A 207 19.11 -2.73 9.94
C THR A 207 19.85 -2.21 11.17
N ARG A 208 19.25 -2.35 12.35
CA ARG A 208 19.91 -2.01 13.61
C ARG A 208 21.02 -3.03 13.89
N LEU A 209 22.22 -2.54 14.18
CA LEU A 209 23.35 -3.34 14.63
C LEU A 209 23.49 -3.26 16.15
N HIS A 210 23.45 -2.05 16.71
CA HIS A 210 23.31 -1.83 18.14
C HIS A 210 22.58 -0.51 18.43
N LEU A 211 22.06 -0.35 19.65
CA LEU A 211 21.44 0.87 20.15
C LEU A 211 21.57 0.86 21.68
N THR A 212 22.32 1.84 22.20
CA THR A 212 22.49 2.13 23.63
C THR A 212 22.16 3.60 23.91
N GLU A 213 22.33 4.08 25.12
CA GLU A 213 22.20 5.50 25.44
C GLU A 213 23.33 6.32 24.85
N ASP A 214 24.55 5.75 24.83
CA ASP A 214 25.75 6.45 24.40
C ASP A 214 25.99 6.38 22.90
N SER A 215 25.51 5.33 22.23
CA SER A 215 25.80 5.13 20.82
C SER A 215 24.76 4.28 20.10
N ALA A 216 24.69 4.48 18.79
CA ALA A 216 23.93 3.61 17.90
C ALA A 216 24.69 3.34 16.60
N ALA A 217 24.47 2.17 16.02
CA ALA A 217 24.93 1.84 14.68
C ALA A 217 23.83 1.12 13.90
N TYR A 218 23.58 1.62 12.70
CA TYR A 218 22.62 1.04 11.75
C TYR A 218 23.28 0.88 10.39
N LYS A 219 22.85 -0.14 9.69
CA LYS A 219 23.24 -0.39 8.33
C LYS A 219 22.09 -0.02 7.38
N LEU A 220 22.38 0.81 6.38
CA LEU A 220 21.50 1.05 5.24
C LEU A 220 21.94 0.16 4.08
N THR A 221 21.02 -0.63 3.54
CA THR A 221 21.23 -1.47 2.35
C THR A 221 20.28 -1.03 1.25
N LEU A 222 20.81 -0.81 0.02
CA LEU A 222 20.03 -0.49 -1.16
C LEU A 222 19.65 -1.74 -1.94
N SER A 223 18.42 -1.78 -2.43
CA SER A 223 17.98 -2.66 -3.52
C SER A 223 17.97 -1.87 -4.82
N THR A 224 18.52 -2.44 -5.88
CA THR A 224 18.62 -1.76 -7.18
C THR A 224 18.30 -2.72 -8.32
N GLU A 225 17.80 -2.17 -9.43
CA GLU A 225 17.66 -2.91 -10.68
C GLU A 225 18.39 -2.19 -11.82
N GLY A 226 18.58 -2.88 -12.96
CA GLY A 226 19.27 -2.38 -14.14
C GLY A 226 20.58 -3.12 -14.40
N GLN A 227 21.27 -2.74 -15.46
CA GLN A 227 22.50 -3.38 -15.92
C GLN A 227 23.73 -2.54 -15.59
N GLY A 228 24.91 -3.21 -15.62
CA GLY A 228 26.20 -2.58 -15.37
C GLY A 228 26.54 -2.41 -13.89
N PRO A 229 27.70 -1.77 -13.60
CA PRO A 229 28.13 -1.53 -12.22
C PRO A 229 27.18 -0.60 -11.47
N LEU A 230 27.19 -0.69 -10.14
CA LEU A 230 26.44 0.23 -9.30
C LEU A 230 27.01 1.65 -9.46
N PRO A 231 26.20 2.66 -9.87
CA PRO A 231 26.66 4.03 -9.89
C PRO A 231 27.09 4.51 -8.50
N PRO A 232 28.01 5.49 -8.41
CA PRO A 232 28.31 6.13 -7.14
C PRO A 232 27.04 6.67 -6.50
N TRP A 233 26.92 6.46 -5.19
CA TRP A 233 25.78 6.97 -4.43
C TRP A 233 26.24 7.51 -3.06
N SER A 234 25.47 8.45 -2.56
CA SER A 234 25.71 9.10 -1.27
C SER A 234 24.50 8.95 -0.36
N LEU A 235 24.78 8.98 0.95
CA LEU A 235 23.80 9.10 2.00
C LEU A 235 24.12 10.38 2.78
N GLY A 236 23.23 11.36 2.72
CA GLY A 236 23.27 12.56 3.54
C GLY A 236 22.41 12.37 4.80
N MET A 237 22.99 12.59 5.98
CA MET A 237 22.27 12.43 7.25
C MET A 237 22.87 13.39 8.29
N PRO A 238 22.25 14.53 8.57
CA PRO A 238 22.79 15.53 9.48
C PRO A 238 23.01 15.00 10.90
N GLY A 239 24.15 15.37 11.51
CA GLY A 239 24.47 15.00 12.90
C GLY A 239 24.89 13.54 13.09
N THR A 240 25.32 12.86 12.03
CA THR A 240 25.76 11.47 12.06
C THR A 240 27.06 11.27 11.30
N GLU A 241 27.73 10.15 11.55
CA GLU A 241 28.85 9.71 10.73
C GLU A 241 28.39 8.60 9.77
N VAL A 242 28.67 8.78 8.49
CA VAL A 242 28.34 7.83 7.44
C VAL A 242 29.62 7.20 6.90
N HIS A 243 29.74 5.90 7.03
CA HIS A 243 30.91 5.13 6.59
C HIS A 243 30.59 4.27 5.38
N THR A 244 31.51 4.20 4.42
CA THR A 244 31.45 3.22 3.35
C THR A 244 31.80 1.84 3.88
N THR A 245 31.15 0.82 3.36
CA THR A 245 31.48 -0.58 3.67
C THR A 245 32.16 -1.24 2.48
N ALA A 246 32.69 -2.45 2.67
CA ALA A 246 33.23 -3.27 1.57
C ALA A 246 32.13 -3.69 0.57
N ILE A 247 30.87 -3.64 0.97
CA ILE A 247 29.72 -3.97 0.13
C ILE A 247 29.20 -2.69 -0.53
N PRO A 248 29.23 -2.56 -1.87
CA PRO A 248 28.90 -1.30 -2.55
C PRO A 248 27.49 -0.78 -2.28
N HIS A 249 26.51 -1.66 -2.04
CA HIS A 249 25.12 -1.32 -1.76
C HIS A 249 24.85 -0.93 -0.31
N GLU A 250 25.87 -0.87 0.55
CA GLU A 250 25.71 -0.66 1.99
C GLU A 250 26.40 0.61 2.47
N ARG A 251 25.84 1.23 3.52
CA ARG A 251 26.47 2.25 4.35
C ARG A 251 26.26 1.90 5.81
N LEU A 252 27.28 2.08 6.62
CA LEU A 252 27.20 2.05 8.07
C LEU A 252 26.99 3.48 8.57
N VAL A 253 26.01 3.69 9.42
CA VAL A 253 25.74 4.99 10.04
C VAL A 253 25.85 4.84 11.54
N THR A 254 26.59 5.77 12.17
CA THR A 254 26.82 5.79 13.60
C THR A 254 26.36 7.11 14.23
N TRP A 255 25.88 7.02 15.44
CA TRP A 255 25.45 8.14 16.28
C TRP A 255 26.17 8.10 17.61
N GLN A 256 26.55 9.26 18.10
CA GLN A 256 26.97 9.49 19.49
C GLN A 256 25.79 10.10 20.24
N SER A 257 25.49 9.59 21.43
CA SER A 257 24.35 10.02 22.26
C SER A 257 23.04 10.16 21.45
N PRO A 258 22.54 9.05 20.85
CA PRO A 258 21.41 9.11 19.95
C PRO A 258 20.12 9.46 20.65
N GLN A 259 19.31 10.35 20.06
CA GLN A 259 17.93 10.54 20.48
C GLN A 259 17.08 9.38 19.96
N ARG A 260 16.38 8.68 20.86
CA ARG A 260 15.53 7.53 20.52
C ARG A 260 14.15 7.99 20.12
N TRP A 261 13.49 7.22 19.27
CA TRP A 261 12.08 7.36 18.99
C TRP A 261 11.26 6.73 20.13
N TRP A 262 10.25 7.45 20.62
CA TRP A 262 9.37 6.99 21.69
C TRP A 262 7.91 6.99 21.28
N PRO A 263 7.10 6.07 21.84
CA PRO A 263 5.65 6.13 21.74
C PRO A 263 5.08 7.38 22.42
N ASN A 264 3.92 7.81 21.94
CA ASN A 264 3.16 8.92 22.53
C ASN A 264 3.05 8.75 24.05
N ASN A 265 3.22 9.82 24.81
CA ASN A 265 3.22 9.89 26.28
C ASN A 265 4.45 9.25 26.98
N LEU A 266 5.42 8.71 26.26
CA LEU A 266 6.65 8.13 26.87
C LEU A 266 7.92 8.89 26.51
N GLY A 267 7.85 9.82 25.59
CA GLY A 267 8.95 10.65 25.14
C GLY A 267 8.71 11.25 23.76
N GLU A 268 9.74 11.87 23.21
CA GLU A 268 9.69 12.47 21.89
C GLU A 268 9.76 11.38 20.79
N ALA A 269 8.90 11.45 19.80
CA ALA A 269 8.95 10.60 18.61
C ALA A 269 10.05 11.09 17.64
N HIS A 270 11.30 11.09 18.11
CA HIS A 270 12.44 11.65 17.40
C HIS A 270 12.76 10.85 16.14
N ARG A 271 13.06 11.56 15.04
CA ARG A 271 13.37 10.95 13.73
C ARG A 271 14.49 11.71 13.05
N TYR A 272 15.48 10.99 12.55
CA TYR A 272 16.60 11.55 11.81
C TYR A 272 16.26 11.60 10.32
N PRO A 273 16.31 12.78 9.68
CA PRO A 273 16.12 12.89 8.23
C PRO A 273 17.32 12.30 7.50
N TYR A 274 17.06 11.67 6.37
CA TYR A 274 18.13 11.23 5.46
C TYR A 274 17.78 11.52 4.00
N GLU A 275 18.82 11.62 3.17
CA GLU A 275 18.72 11.71 1.73
C GLU A 275 19.69 10.72 1.10
N ILE A 276 19.16 9.83 0.25
CA ILE A 276 19.93 8.94 -0.63
C ILE A 276 19.96 9.58 -2.00
N GLN A 277 21.15 9.74 -2.58
CA GLN A 277 21.31 10.20 -3.95
C GLN A 277 22.11 9.18 -4.76
N MET A 278 21.54 8.70 -5.87
CA MET A 278 22.19 7.83 -6.85
C MET A 278 21.80 8.27 -8.25
N ALA A 279 22.79 8.67 -9.05
CA ALA A 279 22.56 9.31 -10.34
C ALA A 279 21.55 10.47 -10.20
N GLU A 280 20.46 10.43 -10.96
CA GLU A 280 19.39 11.45 -10.93
C GLU A 280 18.35 11.22 -9.83
N GLN A 281 18.36 10.04 -9.20
CA GLN A 281 17.40 9.70 -8.15
C GLN A 281 17.80 10.30 -6.81
N ARG A 282 16.83 10.89 -6.14
CA ARG A 282 16.96 11.44 -4.80
C ARG A 282 15.81 10.94 -3.94
N ILE A 283 16.14 10.12 -2.94
CA ILE A 283 15.17 9.52 -2.01
C ILE A 283 15.35 10.18 -0.64
N ARG A 284 14.29 10.75 -0.11
CA ARG A 284 14.27 11.37 1.22
C ARG A 284 13.38 10.59 2.16
N GLY A 285 13.82 10.49 3.41
CA GLY A 285 13.05 9.81 4.45
C GLY A 285 13.50 10.17 5.84
N HIS A 286 12.94 9.45 6.80
CA HIS A 286 13.31 9.58 8.21
C HIS A 286 13.51 8.20 8.81
N VAL A 287 14.47 8.06 9.71
CA VAL A 287 14.66 6.87 10.54
C VAL A 287 14.49 7.21 12.01
N GLY A 288 13.71 6.43 12.73
CA GLY A 288 13.59 6.50 14.18
C GLY A 288 14.37 5.36 14.83
N LEU A 289 15.22 5.71 15.78
CA LEU A 289 16.09 4.75 16.46
C LEU A 289 15.35 4.20 17.67
N ARG A 290 15.05 2.91 17.67
CA ARG A 290 14.32 2.24 18.75
C ARG A 290 14.66 0.77 18.86
N SER A 291 14.42 0.18 20.04
CA SER A 291 14.28 -1.25 20.24
C SER A 291 12.82 -1.60 20.50
N ILE A 292 12.36 -2.72 19.97
CA ILE A 292 11.05 -3.29 20.24
C ILE A 292 11.27 -4.76 20.60
N GLN A 293 10.66 -5.20 21.70
CA GLN A 293 10.63 -6.61 22.08
C GLN A 293 9.25 -6.98 22.59
N TRP A 294 8.68 -8.02 22.01
CA TRP A 294 7.45 -8.64 22.46
C TRP A 294 7.79 -9.80 23.40
N HIS A 295 7.21 -9.77 24.58
CA HIS A 295 7.35 -10.82 25.59
C HIS A 295 6.06 -11.65 25.55
N LEU A 296 6.20 -12.91 25.15
CA LEU A 296 5.10 -13.87 25.12
C LEU A 296 4.84 -14.45 26.51
N PRO A 297 3.62 -14.94 26.77
CA PRO A 297 3.33 -15.66 28.02
C PRO A 297 4.32 -16.81 28.25
N SER A 298 4.76 -16.95 29.50
CA SER A 298 5.67 -18.00 29.95
C SER A 298 5.20 -18.53 31.30
N GLU A 299 5.88 -19.56 31.85
CA GLU A 299 5.61 -20.07 33.17
C GLU A 299 5.77 -19.00 34.27
N SER A 300 6.66 -18.03 34.08
CA SER A 300 6.94 -16.94 35.02
C SER A 300 6.09 -15.68 34.80
N SER A 301 5.44 -15.54 33.63
CA SER A 301 4.57 -14.40 33.31
C SER A 301 3.43 -14.83 32.39
N GLN A 302 2.20 -14.70 32.85
CA GLN A 302 1.00 -15.04 32.06
C GLN A 302 0.57 -13.91 31.08
N ALA A 303 1.20 -12.74 31.14
CA ALA A 303 0.80 -11.57 30.34
C ALA A 303 1.75 -11.36 29.17
N MET A 304 1.18 -11.25 27.97
CA MET A 304 1.90 -10.71 26.81
C MET A 304 2.08 -9.22 26.99
N HIS A 305 3.30 -8.71 26.79
CA HIS A 305 3.59 -7.27 26.83
C HIS A 305 4.69 -6.89 25.86
N VAL A 306 4.77 -5.60 25.56
CA VAL A 306 5.81 -5.04 24.69
C VAL A 306 6.73 -4.12 25.50
N THR A 307 8.02 -4.19 25.23
CA THR A 307 8.98 -3.16 25.67
C THR A 307 9.44 -2.32 24.47
N VAL A 308 9.54 -1.02 24.68
CA VAL A 308 10.13 -0.06 23.73
C VAL A 308 11.34 0.58 24.42
N ASN A 309 12.51 0.49 23.81
CA ASN A 309 13.76 0.98 24.41
C ASN A 309 13.97 0.43 25.83
N ASP A 310 13.65 -0.84 26.01
CA ASP A 310 13.74 -1.60 27.27
C ASP A 310 12.75 -1.18 28.37
N ILE A 311 11.83 -0.26 28.08
CA ILE A 311 10.76 0.18 29.00
C ILE A 311 9.45 -0.55 28.66
N PRO A 312 8.79 -1.20 29.63
CA PRO A 312 7.47 -1.79 29.42
C PRO A 312 6.43 -0.74 29.05
N VAL A 313 5.63 -1.04 28.03
CA VAL A 313 4.61 -0.13 27.52
C VAL A 313 3.23 -0.77 27.63
N PHE A 314 2.31 -0.06 28.27
CA PHE A 314 0.90 -0.39 28.20
C PHE A 314 0.31 0.15 26.91
N ALA A 315 -0.15 -0.74 26.01
CA ALA A 315 -0.70 -0.37 24.71
C ALA A 315 -2.13 0.17 24.88
N MET A 316 -2.27 1.48 24.72
CA MET A 316 -3.55 2.19 24.78
C MET A 316 -3.94 2.62 23.35
N GLY A 317 -5.09 2.14 22.88
CA GLY A 317 -5.47 2.48 21.51
C GLY A 317 -6.75 1.82 21.02
N ALA A 318 -6.88 1.78 19.70
CA ALA A 318 -8.06 1.26 19.03
C ALA A 318 -7.71 0.58 17.70
N ASN A 319 -8.68 -0.15 17.13
CA ASN A 319 -8.62 -0.60 15.75
C ASN A 319 -8.83 0.60 14.80
N VAL A 320 -8.15 0.57 13.67
CA VAL A 320 -8.31 1.52 12.57
C VAL A 320 -8.95 0.79 11.39
N ILE A 321 -10.12 1.27 11.01
CA ILE A 321 -10.79 0.93 9.75
C ILE A 321 -10.60 2.09 8.76
N PRO A 322 -10.91 1.93 7.45
CA PRO A 322 -10.81 3.02 6.49
C PRO A 322 -11.62 4.25 6.92
N ALA A 323 -11.00 5.42 6.89
CA ALA A 323 -11.63 6.69 7.28
C ALA A 323 -12.69 7.17 6.26
N ASP A 324 -12.75 6.57 5.09
CA ASP A 324 -13.78 6.69 4.08
C ASP A 324 -13.87 5.34 3.36
N PHE A 325 -15.08 4.93 2.96
CA PHE A 325 -15.26 3.71 2.19
C PHE A 325 -14.38 3.69 0.94
N PHE A 326 -14.37 4.79 0.20
CA PHE A 326 -13.50 4.94 -0.97
C PHE A 326 -12.12 5.43 -0.52
N ALA A 327 -11.15 4.52 -0.52
CA ALA A 327 -9.80 4.77 -0.01
C ALA A 327 -9.11 5.99 -0.67
N SER A 328 -9.46 6.34 -1.92
CA SER A 328 -8.96 7.54 -2.61
C SER A 328 -9.36 8.85 -1.93
N ARG A 329 -10.47 8.88 -1.18
CA ARG A 329 -10.96 10.06 -0.43
C ARG A 329 -10.48 10.10 1.03
N ALA A 330 -9.93 9.02 1.55
CA ALA A 330 -9.66 8.85 2.98
C ALA A 330 -8.58 9.78 3.56
N ARG A 331 -7.66 10.30 2.75
CA ARG A 331 -6.39 10.91 3.19
C ARG A 331 -6.54 12.04 4.22
N ALA A 332 -7.42 12.99 3.99
CA ALA A 332 -7.58 14.16 4.88
C ALA A 332 -8.23 13.76 6.20
N LYS A 333 -9.29 12.96 6.14
CA LYS A 333 -10.00 12.43 7.31
C LYS A 333 -9.09 11.57 8.18
N GLN A 334 -8.31 10.69 7.55
CA GLN A 334 -7.38 9.78 8.21
C GLN A 334 -6.33 10.54 9.04
N LYS A 335 -5.76 11.63 8.51
CA LYS A 335 -4.79 12.45 9.25
C LYS A 335 -5.41 13.10 10.47
N ALA A 336 -6.63 13.62 10.36
CA ALA A 336 -7.35 14.21 11.49
C ALA A 336 -7.58 13.18 12.60
N LEU A 337 -8.06 11.97 12.26
CA LEU A 337 -8.28 10.88 13.22
C LEU A 337 -6.98 10.48 13.95
N LEU A 338 -5.84 10.44 13.26
CA LEU A 338 -4.55 10.13 13.90
C LEU A 338 -4.13 11.20 14.92
N ILE A 339 -4.34 12.47 14.59
CA ILE A 339 -4.07 13.59 15.50
C ILE A 339 -4.99 13.50 16.72
N ASP A 340 -6.25 13.19 16.53
CA ASP A 340 -7.21 13.06 17.63
C ASP A 340 -6.90 11.84 18.51
N ALA A 341 -6.50 10.72 17.91
CA ALA A 341 -6.02 9.55 18.66
C ALA A 341 -4.83 9.90 19.57
N ALA A 342 -3.83 10.60 19.04
CA ALA A 342 -2.69 11.03 19.85
C ALA A 342 -3.09 11.99 20.96
N LYS A 343 -3.99 12.96 20.71
CA LYS A 343 -4.53 13.87 21.72
C LYS A 343 -5.37 13.16 22.78
N ALA A 344 -6.02 12.04 22.42
CA ALA A 344 -6.73 11.17 23.33
C ALA A 344 -5.81 10.24 24.13
N ASN A 345 -4.51 10.50 24.11
CA ASN A 345 -3.45 9.72 24.77
C ASN A 345 -3.29 8.27 24.26
N MET A 346 -3.78 7.95 23.10
CA MET A 346 -3.46 6.67 22.46
C MET A 346 -1.99 6.63 22.07
N ASN A 347 -1.37 5.46 22.22
CA ASN A 347 0.01 5.21 21.83
C ASN A 347 0.14 4.02 20.86
N MET A 348 -0.95 3.30 20.58
CA MET A 348 -0.97 2.19 19.63
C MET A 348 -2.28 2.20 18.82
N LEU A 349 -2.17 1.86 17.54
CA LEU A 349 -3.33 1.64 16.67
C LEU A 349 -3.14 0.31 15.92
N ARG A 350 -4.22 -0.45 15.75
CA ARG A 350 -4.21 -1.65 14.92
C ARG A 350 -4.87 -1.35 13.59
N VAL A 351 -4.13 -1.52 12.50
CA VAL A 351 -4.69 -1.53 11.14
C VAL A 351 -5.33 -2.88 10.90
N TRP A 352 -6.64 -2.90 10.87
CA TRP A 352 -7.45 -4.10 10.76
C TRP A 352 -7.34 -4.77 9.39
N GLY A 353 -7.28 -6.12 9.36
CA GLY A 353 -6.99 -6.93 8.18
C GLY A 353 -8.10 -7.05 7.13
N GLY A 354 -9.31 -6.55 7.40
CA GLY A 354 -10.40 -6.50 6.41
C GLY A 354 -10.37 -5.25 5.51
N ALA A 355 -9.41 -4.36 5.73
CA ALA A 355 -9.29 -3.06 5.09
C ALA A 355 -8.35 -3.05 3.87
N VAL A 356 -7.62 -1.96 3.71
CA VAL A 356 -6.52 -1.79 2.76
C VAL A 356 -5.27 -1.33 3.51
N TYR A 357 -4.09 -1.68 3.02
CA TYR A 357 -2.85 -1.14 3.60
C TYR A 357 -2.84 0.38 3.48
N PRO A 358 -2.59 1.12 4.57
CA PRO A 358 -2.54 2.58 4.54
C PRO A 358 -1.50 3.12 3.56
N ASN A 359 -1.66 4.38 3.16
CA ASN A 359 -0.67 5.09 2.36
C ASN A 359 0.51 5.57 3.22
N GLU A 360 1.59 6.05 2.58
CA GLU A 360 2.79 6.53 3.26
C GLU A 360 2.51 7.67 4.26
N ALA A 361 1.55 8.55 3.95
CA ALA A 361 1.21 9.68 4.82
C ALA A 361 0.62 9.23 6.16
N PHE A 362 -0.06 8.08 6.19
CA PHE A 362 -0.56 7.47 7.44
C PHE A 362 0.61 7.09 8.34
N TYR A 363 1.53 6.27 7.84
CA TYR A 363 2.68 5.81 8.64
C TYR A 363 3.58 6.97 9.07
N GLN A 364 3.87 7.92 8.16
CA GLN A 364 4.65 9.12 8.49
C GLN A 364 4.00 9.97 9.59
N THR A 365 2.68 10.05 9.59
CA THR A 365 1.94 10.74 10.66
C THR A 365 2.06 9.96 11.97
N CYS A 366 1.90 8.65 11.96
CA CYS A 366 2.09 7.80 13.14
C CYS A 366 3.52 7.89 13.67
N ASP A 367 4.53 7.87 12.78
CA ASP A 367 5.95 8.07 13.13
C ASP A 367 6.18 9.39 13.87
N SER A 368 5.50 10.45 13.42
CA SER A 368 5.66 11.80 14.01
C SER A 368 4.91 12.00 15.31
N LEU A 369 3.83 11.25 15.52
CA LEU A 369 2.99 11.35 16.70
C LEU A 369 3.34 10.31 17.78
N GLY A 370 4.27 9.40 17.49
CA GLY A 370 4.58 8.31 18.41
C GLY A 370 3.47 7.24 18.52
N LEU A 371 2.64 7.09 17.50
CA LEU A 371 1.59 6.07 17.47
C LEU A 371 2.19 4.76 16.96
N MET A 372 2.35 3.78 17.83
CA MET A 372 2.75 2.43 17.43
C MET A 372 1.68 1.80 16.55
N ILE A 373 2.10 0.99 15.57
CA ILE A 373 1.20 0.31 14.63
C ILE A 373 1.34 -1.20 14.76
N TRP A 374 0.21 -1.83 15.03
CA TRP A 374 -0.02 -3.24 14.80
C TRP A 374 -0.62 -3.38 13.41
N GLN A 375 0.12 -3.96 12.47
CA GLN A 375 -0.29 -4.11 11.08
C GLN A 375 -0.77 -5.52 10.81
N ASP A 376 -2.07 -5.70 10.54
CA ASP A 376 -2.57 -6.95 9.98
C ASP A 376 -2.23 -7.05 8.50
N PHE A 377 -1.96 -8.26 8.01
CA PHE A 377 -2.10 -8.57 6.59
C PHE A 377 -3.58 -8.59 6.21
N MET A 378 -3.90 -8.25 4.96
CA MET A 378 -5.28 -8.04 4.51
C MET A 378 -6.03 -9.36 4.31
N PHE A 379 -6.36 -10.00 5.43
CA PHE A 379 -7.21 -11.19 5.57
C PHE A 379 -8.13 -10.98 6.78
N ALA A 380 -9.45 -11.17 6.58
CA ALA A 380 -10.41 -11.04 7.68
C ALA A 380 -11.60 -11.99 7.50
N CYS A 381 -11.86 -12.79 8.52
CA CYS A 381 -13.03 -13.65 8.67
C CYS A 381 -13.25 -14.60 7.46
N THR A 382 -12.20 -14.89 6.72
CA THR A 382 -12.23 -15.79 5.56
C THR A 382 -10.95 -16.63 5.50
N MET A 383 -11.10 -17.85 5.02
CA MET A 383 -9.98 -18.66 4.55
C MET A 383 -9.63 -18.25 3.12
N VAL A 384 -8.53 -18.74 2.59
CA VAL A 384 -8.12 -18.50 1.20
C VAL A 384 -7.79 -19.82 0.52
N PRO A 385 -7.91 -19.90 -0.82
CA PRO A 385 -7.48 -21.07 -1.58
C PRO A 385 -6.01 -21.39 -1.33
N THR A 386 -5.67 -22.68 -1.29
CA THR A 386 -4.30 -23.16 -1.05
C THR A 386 -3.54 -23.49 -2.34
N ASN A 387 -4.04 -23.08 -3.51
CA ASN A 387 -3.34 -23.29 -4.78
C ASN A 387 -2.10 -22.41 -4.90
N GLN A 388 -1.13 -22.83 -5.72
CA GLN A 388 0.16 -22.17 -5.86
C GLN A 388 0.04 -20.72 -6.36
N ALA A 389 -0.89 -20.43 -7.26
CA ALA A 389 -1.09 -19.09 -7.80
C ALA A 389 -1.50 -18.09 -6.70
N MET A 390 -2.46 -18.45 -5.85
CA MET A 390 -2.88 -17.64 -4.71
C MET A 390 -1.73 -17.45 -3.70
N HIS A 391 -1.00 -18.54 -3.39
CA HIS A 391 0.16 -18.48 -2.50
C HIS A 391 1.23 -17.51 -3.02
N ASP A 392 1.60 -17.60 -4.30
CA ASP A 392 2.62 -16.75 -4.91
C ASP A 392 2.18 -15.28 -4.95
N ASN A 393 0.90 -15.02 -5.20
CA ASN A 393 0.32 -13.69 -5.20
C ASN A 393 0.35 -13.06 -3.80
N ILE A 394 -0.05 -13.81 -2.78
CA ILE A 394 0.00 -13.40 -1.36
C ILE A 394 1.45 -13.16 -0.92
N LEU A 395 2.39 -14.03 -1.30
CA LEU A 395 3.81 -13.86 -0.95
C LEU A 395 4.39 -12.56 -1.53
N LYS A 396 4.10 -12.26 -2.79
CA LYS A 396 4.53 -11.00 -3.43
C LYS A 396 3.93 -9.78 -2.73
N GLU A 397 2.63 -9.84 -2.37
CA GLU A 397 1.95 -8.80 -1.58
C GLU A 397 2.65 -8.60 -0.23
N ALA A 398 2.86 -9.68 0.53
CA ALA A 398 3.47 -9.63 1.85
C ALA A 398 4.89 -9.04 1.82
N VAL A 399 5.70 -9.47 0.85
CA VAL A 399 7.08 -8.95 0.67
C VAL A 399 7.04 -7.43 0.40
N GLU A 400 6.20 -6.97 -0.53
CA GLU A 400 6.07 -5.56 -0.86
C GLU A 400 5.63 -4.74 0.37
N GLN A 401 4.59 -5.19 1.07
CA GLN A 401 4.04 -4.45 2.19
C GLN A 401 4.98 -4.41 3.41
N VAL A 402 5.69 -5.52 3.70
CA VAL A 402 6.70 -5.55 4.76
C VAL A 402 7.90 -4.67 4.41
N GLN A 403 8.40 -4.71 3.17
CA GLN A 403 9.49 -3.83 2.74
C GLN A 403 9.13 -2.36 2.94
N ARG A 404 7.93 -1.97 2.58
CA ARG A 404 7.43 -0.61 2.73
C ARG A 404 7.24 -0.21 4.20
N ALA A 405 6.49 -1.01 4.96
CA ALA A 405 6.13 -0.70 6.33
C ALA A 405 7.32 -0.78 7.31
N SER A 406 8.34 -1.60 7.03
CA SER A 406 9.53 -1.72 7.88
C SER A 406 10.43 -0.47 7.91
N LEU A 407 10.20 0.50 7.02
CA LEU A 407 10.89 1.80 7.03
C LEU A 407 10.36 2.73 8.12
N HIS A 408 9.20 2.41 8.71
CA HIS A 408 8.51 3.25 9.68
C HIS A 408 8.80 2.79 11.12
N PRO A 409 9.35 3.66 11.98
CA PRO A 409 9.60 3.31 13.38
C PRO A 409 8.30 3.02 14.16
N SER A 410 7.17 3.53 13.71
CA SER A 410 5.87 3.26 14.32
C SER A 410 5.40 1.82 14.15
N VAL A 411 5.79 1.10 13.10
CA VAL A 411 5.35 -0.30 12.89
C VAL A 411 6.11 -1.23 13.84
N VAL A 412 5.39 -1.83 14.79
CA VAL A 412 5.96 -2.62 15.89
C VAL A 412 5.52 -4.08 15.89
N LEU A 413 4.47 -4.42 15.16
CA LEU A 413 3.93 -5.78 15.08
C LEU A 413 3.27 -6.04 13.75
N TYR A 414 3.47 -7.23 13.19
CA TYR A 414 2.71 -7.76 12.07
C TYR A 414 1.83 -8.91 12.56
N CYS A 415 0.58 -8.94 12.09
CA CYS A 415 -0.36 -10.01 12.39
C CYS A 415 -0.81 -10.69 11.10
N GLY A 416 -0.83 -12.02 11.09
CA GLY A 416 -1.10 -12.82 9.90
C GLY A 416 -2.50 -12.61 9.30
N ASN A 417 -3.51 -12.37 10.15
CA ASN A 417 -4.90 -12.18 9.73
C ASN A 417 -5.76 -11.62 10.87
N ASN A 418 -7.00 -11.25 10.53
CA ASN A 418 -8.06 -11.00 11.49
C ASN A 418 -9.07 -12.16 11.44
N GLU A 419 -9.19 -12.92 12.53
CA GLU A 419 -10.29 -13.87 12.77
C GLU A 419 -10.57 -14.86 11.62
N SER A 420 -9.56 -15.27 10.84
CA SER A 420 -9.79 -16.19 9.71
C SER A 420 -10.37 -17.54 10.13
N LEU A 421 -10.13 -17.95 11.40
CA LEU A 421 -10.74 -19.18 11.95
C LEU A 421 -12.27 -19.10 12.06
N THR A 422 -12.87 -17.90 12.18
CA THR A 422 -14.33 -17.77 12.24
C THR A 422 -15.00 -18.19 10.93
N GLY A 423 -14.28 -18.13 9.81
CA GLY A 423 -14.77 -18.67 8.53
C GLY A 423 -14.90 -20.19 8.54
N TRP A 424 -14.21 -20.89 9.45
CA TRP A 424 -14.24 -22.35 9.52
C TRP A 424 -15.39 -22.89 10.38
N PHE A 425 -15.87 -22.13 11.38
CA PHE A 425 -16.94 -22.48 12.30
C PHE A 425 -18.27 -21.82 11.92
#